data_ae41b1cb3294a3a7bf2bb0d9a475184d
#
_entry.id   ae41b1cb3294a3a7bf2bb0d9a475184d
#
_cell.length_a   1.000
_cell.length_b   1.000
_cell.length_c   1.000
_cell.angle_alpha   90.00
_cell.angle_beta   90.00
_cell.angle_gamma   90.00
#
_symmetry.space_group_name_H-M   'P 1'
#
loop_
_entity.id
_entity.type
_entity.pdbx_description
1 polymer ?
#
loop_
_entity_poly.entity_id
_entity_poly.type
_entity_poly.pdbx_seq_one_letter_code
_entity_poly.pdbx_strand_id
1 'polypeptide(L)'
;MEWNKTYHRRKICIIFFSVVLMSMVLCGRLVYLMLFEGKYYETQAKDLQQRERKIKAARGKILDRNGVVLADNKSVCTISVIHNQIKEPEAVIAMLVKELGIPEEKVRKRVEKYSSLEKIKSNVDKETGNRILAYGYAGVKVDEDYKRNYPYDTLASKVLGFTGGDNQGIIGLESVYDKYLEGTDGLILTTTDARGVEVDNIGEERKEPVAGNNLRTSLDANIQMFAMQAANKAYIQKEALSLIHI
;
A
#
# COMPACT_ATOMS: atom_id res chain seq x y z
N MET A 1 -34.12 -60.56 -43.38
CA MET A 1 -32.88 -59.88 -42.90
C MET A 1 -33.00 -58.33 -42.85
N GLU A 2 -34.20 -57.77 -43.03
CA GLU A 2 -34.42 -56.29 -43.07
C GLU A 2 -34.79 -55.67 -41.69
N TRP A 3 -35.29 -56.45 -40.77
CA TRP A 3 -35.70 -55.97 -39.42
C TRP A 3 -34.56 -55.44 -38.55
N ASN A 4 -33.37 -55.93 -38.70
CA ASN A 4 -32.21 -55.47 -37.91
C ASN A 4 -31.73 -54.09 -38.34
N LYS A 5 -31.80 -53.69 -39.62
CA LYS A 5 -31.36 -52.38 -40.13
C LYS A 5 -32.24 -51.23 -39.62
N THR A 6 -33.57 -51.48 -39.57
CA THR A 6 -34.54 -50.45 -39.12
C THR A 6 -34.45 -50.22 -37.59
N TYR A 7 -34.18 -51.25 -36.82
CA TYR A 7 -34.00 -51.17 -35.35
C TYR A 7 -32.71 -50.44 -34.99
N HIS A 8 -31.63 -50.65 -35.71
CA HIS A 8 -30.40 -49.91 -35.53
C HIS A 8 -30.52 -48.41 -35.91
N ARG A 9 -31.21 -48.10 -37.01
CA ARG A 9 -31.51 -46.70 -37.44
C ARG A 9 -32.31 -45.95 -36.37
N ARG A 10 -33.34 -46.56 -35.78
CA ARG A 10 -34.12 -45.93 -34.67
C ARG A 10 -33.27 -45.63 -33.44
N LYS A 11 -32.42 -46.59 -33.07
CA LYS A 11 -31.48 -46.38 -31.93
C LYS A 11 -30.50 -45.25 -32.21
N ILE A 12 -29.94 -45.18 -33.44
CA ILE A 12 -29.02 -44.10 -33.86
C ILE A 12 -29.75 -42.78 -33.83
N CYS A 13 -30.98 -42.69 -34.32
CA CYS A 13 -31.78 -41.47 -34.27
C CYS A 13 -32.07 -41.03 -32.86
N ILE A 14 -32.41 -41.97 -31.94
CA ILE A 14 -32.67 -41.63 -30.54
C ILE A 14 -31.40 -41.09 -29.89
N ILE A 15 -30.25 -41.72 -30.11
CA ILE A 15 -28.96 -41.23 -29.57
C ILE A 15 -28.62 -39.87 -30.10
N PHE A 16 -28.80 -39.67 -31.42
CA PHE A 16 -28.57 -38.38 -32.08
C PHE A 16 -29.44 -37.28 -31.47
N PHE A 17 -30.74 -37.47 -31.37
CA PHE A 17 -31.67 -36.53 -30.75
C PHE A 17 -31.34 -36.28 -29.25
N SER A 18 -30.91 -37.28 -28.52
CA SER A 18 -30.48 -37.13 -27.12
C SER A 18 -29.25 -36.24 -27.02
N VAL A 19 -28.25 -36.40 -27.88
CA VAL A 19 -27.05 -35.59 -27.93
C VAL A 19 -27.38 -34.14 -28.33
N VAL A 20 -28.26 -33.97 -29.34
CA VAL A 20 -28.70 -32.62 -29.76
C VAL A 20 -29.49 -31.93 -28.63
N LEU A 21 -30.38 -32.63 -27.95
CA LEU A 21 -31.12 -32.08 -26.81
C LEU A 21 -30.17 -31.65 -25.69
N MET A 22 -29.22 -32.51 -25.34
CA MET A 22 -28.20 -32.21 -24.31
C MET A 22 -27.37 -30.99 -24.69
N SER A 23 -26.94 -30.90 -25.96
CA SER A 23 -26.20 -29.75 -26.49
C SER A 23 -27.03 -28.46 -26.39
N MET A 24 -28.32 -28.55 -26.73
CA MET A 24 -29.24 -27.41 -26.67
C MET A 24 -29.42 -26.88 -25.22
N VAL A 25 -29.51 -27.81 -24.24
CA VAL A 25 -29.58 -27.44 -22.79
C VAL A 25 -28.29 -26.78 -22.35
N LEU A 26 -27.13 -27.29 -22.76
CA LEU A 26 -25.83 -26.66 -22.44
C LEU A 26 -25.69 -25.27 -23.06
N CYS A 27 -26.07 -25.11 -24.35
CA CYS A 27 -26.07 -23.79 -24.99
C CYS A 27 -27.03 -22.83 -24.28
N GLY A 28 -28.24 -23.27 -23.93
CA GLY A 28 -29.18 -22.47 -23.17
C GLY A 28 -28.64 -22.02 -21.80
N ARG A 29 -27.92 -22.91 -21.10
CA ARG A 29 -27.26 -22.58 -19.83
C ARG A 29 -26.12 -21.56 -20.03
N LEU A 30 -25.33 -21.69 -21.08
CA LEU A 30 -24.27 -20.73 -21.39
C LEU A 30 -24.85 -19.35 -21.70
N VAL A 31 -25.90 -19.28 -22.51
CA VAL A 31 -26.58 -18.01 -22.82
C VAL A 31 -27.16 -17.38 -21.53
N TYR A 32 -27.75 -18.17 -20.65
CA TYR A 32 -28.25 -17.70 -19.36
C TYR A 32 -27.11 -17.10 -18.52
N LEU A 33 -25.99 -17.81 -18.39
CA LEU A 33 -24.81 -17.33 -17.65
C LEU A 33 -24.25 -16.02 -18.25
N MET A 34 -24.18 -15.91 -19.57
CA MET A 34 -23.66 -14.69 -20.23
C MET A 34 -24.59 -13.49 -20.06
N LEU A 35 -25.90 -13.68 -20.16
CA LEU A 35 -26.84 -12.56 -20.15
C LEU A 35 -27.24 -12.13 -18.72
N PHE A 36 -27.41 -13.07 -17.80
CA PHE A 36 -27.93 -12.78 -16.47
C PHE A 36 -26.87 -12.75 -15.37
N GLU A 37 -25.89 -13.64 -15.45
CA GLU A 37 -24.84 -13.74 -14.43
C GLU A 37 -23.49 -13.15 -14.86
N GLY A 38 -23.37 -12.70 -16.12
CA GLY A 38 -22.11 -12.23 -16.69
C GLY A 38 -21.45 -11.11 -15.88
N LYS A 39 -22.22 -10.12 -15.44
CA LYS A 39 -21.70 -9.03 -14.58
C LYS A 39 -21.21 -9.52 -13.23
N TYR A 40 -21.88 -10.49 -12.64
CA TYR A 40 -21.48 -11.07 -11.35
C TYR A 40 -20.11 -11.77 -11.46
N TYR A 41 -19.95 -12.62 -12.47
CA TYR A 41 -18.68 -13.32 -12.70
C TYR A 41 -17.57 -12.37 -13.16
N GLU A 42 -17.89 -11.33 -13.92
CA GLU A 42 -16.94 -10.29 -14.31
C GLU A 42 -16.40 -9.54 -13.07
N THR A 43 -17.28 -9.16 -12.14
CA THR A 43 -16.87 -8.51 -10.90
C THR A 43 -16.00 -9.44 -10.05
N GLN A 44 -16.41 -10.69 -9.86
CA GLN A 44 -15.59 -11.66 -9.14
C GLN A 44 -14.22 -11.91 -9.80
N ALA A 45 -14.18 -11.98 -11.13
CA ALA A 45 -12.93 -12.14 -11.86
C ALA A 45 -12.02 -10.92 -11.67
N LYS A 46 -12.57 -9.71 -11.72
CA LYS A 46 -11.83 -8.46 -11.45
C LYS A 46 -11.28 -8.44 -10.03
N ASP A 47 -12.09 -8.77 -9.03
CA ASP A 47 -11.66 -8.80 -7.63
C ASP A 47 -10.51 -9.81 -7.38
N LEU A 48 -10.50 -10.93 -8.10
CA LEU A 48 -9.44 -11.93 -8.02
C LEU A 48 -8.18 -11.55 -8.82
N GLN A 49 -8.34 -10.81 -9.90
CA GLN A 49 -7.26 -10.43 -10.81
C GLN A 49 -6.66 -9.06 -10.49
N GLN A 50 -7.36 -8.23 -9.72
CA GLN A 50 -6.87 -6.91 -9.36
C GLN A 50 -6.12 -6.95 -8.02
N ARG A 51 -4.93 -6.38 -8.04
CA ARG A 51 -4.15 -6.12 -6.83
C ARG A 51 -4.21 -4.63 -6.53
N GLU A 52 -4.65 -4.32 -5.32
CA GLU A 52 -4.68 -2.96 -4.81
C GLU A 52 -3.42 -2.65 -4.02
N ARG A 53 -2.70 -1.60 -4.40
CA ARG A 53 -1.60 -1.03 -3.62
C ARG A 53 -1.96 0.39 -3.22
N LYS A 54 -1.97 0.68 -1.93
CA LYS A 54 -2.26 2.02 -1.42
C LYS A 54 -1.05 2.93 -1.56
N ILE A 55 -1.27 4.14 -2.07
CA ILE A 55 -0.30 5.24 -2.05
C ILE A 55 -0.70 6.14 -0.89
N LYS A 56 0.16 6.28 0.12
CA LYS A 56 -0.14 7.13 1.25
C LYS A 56 -0.25 8.59 0.83
N ALA A 57 -1.27 9.29 1.34
CA ALA A 57 -1.40 10.72 1.19
C ALA A 57 -0.33 11.45 2.00
N ALA A 58 0.16 12.57 1.48
CA ALA A 58 0.98 13.49 2.27
C ALA A 58 0.10 14.14 3.34
N ARG A 59 0.50 13.99 4.62
CA ARG A 59 -0.22 14.58 5.75
C ARG A 59 -0.07 16.10 5.73
N GLY A 60 -1.12 16.84 6.11
CA GLY A 60 -1.10 18.29 6.19
C GLY A 60 0.01 18.81 7.13
N LYS A 61 0.58 19.96 6.84
CA LYS A 61 1.60 20.59 7.68
C LYS A 61 0.96 21.23 8.89
N ILE A 62 1.70 21.26 10.01
CA ILE A 62 1.34 22.07 11.17
C ILE A 62 2.26 23.29 11.18
N LEU A 63 1.66 24.47 11.16
CA LEU A 63 2.32 25.75 11.08
C LEU A 63 2.10 26.56 12.37
N ASP A 64 3.08 27.37 12.70
CA ASP A 64 2.93 28.39 13.74
C ASP A 64 2.06 29.57 13.28
N ARG A 65 1.87 30.59 14.12
CA ARG A 65 1.13 31.82 13.78
C ARG A 65 1.77 32.63 12.64
N ASN A 66 3.05 32.49 12.41
CA ASN A 66 3.83 33.22 11.41
C ASN A 66 4.02 32.41 10.12
N GLY A 67 3.55 31.17 10.07
CA GLY A 67 3.73 30.27 8.93
C GLY A 67 4.99 29.41 9.01
N VAL A 68 5.70 29.42 10.14
CA VAL A 68 6.85 28.53 10.38
C VAL A 68 6.36 27.11 10.48
N VAL A 69 7.04 26.18 9.80
CA VAL A 69 6.67 24.78 9.77
C VAL A 69 7.11 24.08 11.06
N LEU A 70 6.16 23.64 11.87
CA LEU A 70 6.39 22.88 13.11
C LEU A 70 6.36 21.38 12.88
N ALA A 71 5.57 20.90 11.92
CA ALA A 71 5.55 19.52 11.49
C ALA A 71 5.27 19.44 9.98
N ASP A 72 6.05 18.63 9.26
CA ASP A 72 5.88 18.34 7.84
C ASP A 72 6.11 16.84 7.52
N ASN A 73 6.26 16.52 6.25
CA ASN A 73 6.51 15.17 5.79
C ASN A 73 7.86 15.08 5.08
N LYS A 74 8.68 14.12 5.45
CA LYS A 74 9.85 13.71 4.69
C LYS A 74 9.42 12.61 3.72
N SER A 75 9.67 12.80 2.41
CA SER A 75 9.44 11.76 1.42
C SER A 75 10.42 10.61 1.64
N VAL A 76 9.88 9.41 1.77
CA VAL A 76 10.59 8.15 1.96
C VAL A 76 10.00 7.10 1.04
N CYS A 77 10.60 5.91 0.99
CA CYS A 77 10.08 4.79 0.21
C CYS A 77 9.85 3.57 1.11
N THR A 78 8.87 2.77 0.73
CA THR A 78 8.67 1.42 1.26
C THR A 78 9.06 0.41 0.20
N ILE A 79 9.96 -0.51 0.56
CA ILE A 79 10.43 -1.58 -0.33
C ILE A 79 9.63 -2.83 -0.03
N SER A 80 9.03 -3.39 -1.07
CA SER A 80 8.24 -4.62 -1.00
C SER A 80 8.66 -5.57 -2.10
N VAL A 81 8.41 -6.87 -1.91
CA VAL A 81 8.70 -7.90 -2.90
C VAL A 81 7.48 -8.76 -3.17
N ILE A 82 7.38 -9.26 -4.39
CA ILE A 82 6.36 -10.17 -4.86
C ILE A 82 7.07 -11.47 -5.23
N HIS A 83 6.98 -12.49 -4.39
CA HIS A 83 7.72 -13.76 -4.53
C HIS A 83 7.57 -14.37 -5.92
N ASN A 84 6.34 -14.47 -6.43
CA ASN A 84 6.04 -15.13 -7.70
C ASN A 84 6.59 -14.40 -8.95
N GLN A 85 7.03 -13.14 -8.81
CA GLN A 85 7.61 -12.34 -9.90
C GLN A 85 9.14 -12.35 -9.89
N ILE A 86 9.77 -12.80 -8.81
CA ILE A 86 11.22 -12.82 -8.68
C ILE A 86 11.78 -13.98 -9.51
N LYS A 87 12.58 -13.66 -10.55
CA LYS A 87 13.24 -14.65 -11.39
C LYS A 87 14.58 -15.13 -10.81
N GLU A 88 15.29 -14.24 -10.13
CA GLU A 88 16.64 -14.45 -9.59
C GLU A 88 16.68 -14.12 -8.08
N PRO A 89 16.21 -15.03 -7.19
CA PRO A 89 16.09 -14.74 -5.76
C PRO A 89 17.41 -14.34 -5.11
N GLU A 90 18.51 -15.01 -5.43
CA GLU A 90 19.84 -14.75 -4.84
C GLU A 90 20.37 -13.35 -5.21
N ALA A 91 20.19 -12.92 -6.47
CA ALA A 91 20.57 -11.59 -6.91
C ALA A 91 19.76 -10.50 -6.20
N VAL A 92 18.45 -10.71 -6.04
CA VAL A 92 17.56 -9.79 -5.31
C VAL A 92 17.94 -9.72 -3.83
N ILE A 93 18.22 -10.86 -3.19
CA ILE A 93 18.64 -10.91 -1.78
C ILE A 93 19.97 -10.15 -1.61
N ALA A 94 20.98 -10.43 -2.43
CA ALA A 94 22.28 -9.76 -2.36
C ALA A 94 22.14 -8.23 -2.54
N MET A 95 21.34 -7.79 -3.51
CA MET A 95 21.06 -6.38 -3.75
C MET A 95 20.36 -5.72 -2.54
N LEU A 96 19.32 -6.34 -1.99
CA LEU A 96 18.58 -5.79 -0.85
C LEU A 96 19.45 -5.73 0.42
N VAL A 97 20.28 -6.74 0.66
CA VAL A 97 21.24 -6.74 1.78
C VAL A 97 22.22 -5.58 1.64
N LYS A 98 22.79 -5.39 0.45
CA LYS A 98 23.76 -4.33 0.15
C LYS A 98 23.15 -2.93 0.33
N GLU A 99 21.98 -2.68 -0.27
CA GLU A 99 21.38 -1.34 -0.30
C GLU A 99 20.67 -0.97 1.02
N LEU A 100 20.07 -1.93 1.72
CA LEU A 100 19.30 -1.68 2.92
C LEU A 100 20.04 -1.92 4.22
N GLY A 101 21.20 -2.58 4.20
CA GLY A 101 21.99 -2.92 5.38
C GLY A 101 21.26 -3.86 6.36
N ILE A 102 20.40 -4.74 5.86
CA ILE A 102 19.65 -5.71 6.66
C ILE A 102 20.37 -7.06 6.64
N PRO A 103 20.42 -7.81 7.76
CA PRO A 103 20.98 -9.16 7.77
C PRO A 103 20.34 -10.06 6.71
N GLU A 104 21.16 -10.81 6.00
CA GLU A 104 20.74 -11.67 4.88
C GLU A 104 19.62 -12.65 5.26
N GLU A 105 19.72 -13.26 6.44
CA GLU A 105 18.72 -14.20 6.94
C GLU A 105 17.32 -13.60 6.99
N LYS A 106 17.21 -12.32 7.42
CA LYS A 106 15.93 -11.61 7.48
C LYS A 106 15.37 -11.28 6.10
N VAL A 107 16.26 -10.91 5.16
CA VAL A 107 15.87 -10.62 3.78
C VAL A 107 15.43 -11.90 3.11
N ARG A 108 16.22 -12.97 3.20
CA ARG A 108 15.93 -14.31 2.63
C ARG A 108 14.58 -14.82 3.09
N LYS A 109 14.31 -14.83 4.39
CA LYS A 109 13.02 -15.26 4.96
C LYS A 109 11.81 -14.51 4.38
N ARG A 110 11.96 -13.23 4.06
CA ARG A 110 10.87 -12.42 3.48
C ARG A 110 10.75 -12.60 1.97
N VAL A 111 11.88 -12.70 1.25
CA VAL A 111 11.90 -12.93 -0.21
C VAL A 111 11.35 -14.30 -0.56
N GLU A 112 11.68 -15.34 0.22
CA GLU A 112 11.23 -16.73 0.01
C GLU A 112 9.78 -16.97 0.49
N LYS A 113 9.20 -16.03 1.24
CA LYS A 113 7.83 -16.18 1.72
C LYS A 113 6.83 -16.07 0.58
N TYR A 114 6.00 -17.10 0.41
CA TYR A 114 4.90 -17.10 -0.54
C TYR A 114 3.84 -16.07 -0.10
N SER A 115 3.95 -14.87 -0.63
CA SER A 115 3.02 -13.77 -0.37
C SER A 115 2.79 -12.97 -1.64
N SER A 116 1.60 -12.44 -1.79
CA SER A 116 1.26 -11.55 -2.91
C SER A 116 2.06 -10.25 -2.89
N LEU A 117 2.40 -9.76 -1.70
CA LEU A 117 3.25 -8.60 -1.47
C LEU A 117 3.83 -8.70 -0.06
N GLU A 118 5.15 -8.79 0.07
CA GLU A 118 5.84 -8.83 1.36
C GLU A 118 6.70 -7.58 1.53
N LYS A 119 6.44 -6.84 2.61
CA LYS A 119 7.18 -5.62 2.93
C LYS A 119 8.55 -5.96 3.52
N ILE A 120 9.62 -5.48 2.89
CA ILE A 120 11.01 -5.68 3.35
C ILE A 120 11.41 -4.60 4.35
N LYS A 121 11.28 -3.31 3.98
CA LYS A 121 11.65 -2.17 4.82
C LYS A 121 10.83 -0.95 4.45
N SER A 122 10.34 -0.25 5.48
CA SER A 122 9.72 1.07 5.34
C SER A 122 10.70 2.17 5.73
N ASN A 123 10.35 3.41 5.47
CA ASN A 123 11.15 4.59 5.79
C ASN A 123 12.57 4.55 5.19
N VAL A 124 12.70 4.04 3.98
CA VAL A 124 13.96 4.06 3.21
C VAL A 124 14.07 5.41 2.52
N ASP A 125 15.26 6.02 2.53
CA ASP A 125 15.48 7.29 1.84
C ASP A 125 15.23 7.16 0.34
N LYS A 126 14.68 8.22 -0.27
CA LYS A 126 14.31 8.24 -1.68
C LYS A 126 15.47 7.91 -2.62
N GLU A 127 16.69 8.35 -2.29
CA GLU A 127 17.90 8.03 -3.08
C GLU A 127 18.17 6.52 -3.11
N THR A 128 18.09 5.85 -1.95
CA THR A 128 18.23 4.40 -1.87
C THR A 128 17.12 3.67 -2.61
N GLY A 129 15.87 4.15 -2.49
CA GLY A 129 14.73 3.63 -3.25
C GLY A 129 14.98 3.73 -4.77
N ASN A 130 15.45 4.87 -5.26
CA ASN A 130 15.77 5.07 -6.68
C ASN A 130 16.91 4.16 -7.15
N ARG A 131 17.94 3.93 -6.32
CA ARG A 131 19.02 2.98 -6.67
C ARG A 131 18.47 1.56 -6.80
N ILE A 132 17.61 1.13 -5.86
CA ILE A 132 16.97 -0.19 -5.92
C ILE A 132 16.11 -0.32 -7.18
N LEU A 133 15.35 0.72 -7.52
CA LEU A 133 14.53 0.74 -8.74
C LEU A 133 15.38 0.64 -10.01
N ALA A 134 16.55 1.28 -10.02
CA ALA A 134 17.48 1.27 -11.16
C ALA A 134 18.07 -0.12 -11.47
N TYR A 135 18.08 -1.06 -10.51
CA TYR A 135 18.48 -2.45 -10.79
C TYR A 135 17.46 -3.19 -11.68
N GLY A 136 16.20 -2.75 -11.74
CA GLY A 136 15.17 -3.29 -12.64
C GLY A 136 14.76 -4.74 -12.36
N TYR A 137 14.98 -5.27 -11.17
CA TYR A 137 14.57 -6.64 -10.85
C TYR A 137 13.06 -6.79 -10.79
N ALA A 138 12.54 -7.74 -11.59
CA ALA A 138 11.12 -8.10 -11.54
C ALA A 138 10.73 -8.57 -10.13
N GLY A 139 9.57 -8.15 -9.66
CA GLY A 139 9.06 -8.52 -8.34
C GLY A 139 9.58 -7.65 -7.18
N VAL A 140 10.48 -6.69 -7.42
CA VAL A 140 10.86 -5.68 -6.42
C VAL A 140 10.04 -4.41 -6.68
N LYS A 141 9.30 -3.98 -5.68
CA LYS A 141 8.46 -2.78 -5.74
C LYS A 141 8.98 -1.72 -4.77
N VAL A 142 9.02 -0.49 -5.26
CA VAL A 142 9.42 0.70 -4.49
C VAL A 142 8.24 1.63 -4.49
N ASP A 143 7.51 1.68 -3.39
CA ASP A 143 6.33 2.51 -3.24
C ASP A 143 6.70 3.80 -2.49
N GLU A 144 6.19 4.93 -2.97
CA GLU A 144 6.34 6.21 -2.28
C GLU A 144 5.62 6.18 -0.95
N ASP A 145 6.27 6.72 0.07
CA ASP A 145 5.75 6.79 1.44
C ASP A 145 6.17 8.11 2.08
N TYR A 146 5.54 8.47 3.17
CA TYR A 146 5.84 9.68 3.91
C TYR A 146 6.12 9.36 5.38
N LYS A 147 7.21 9.93 5.90
CA LYS A 147 7.52 9.90 7.32
C LYS A 147 7.28 11.28 7.91
N ARG A 148 6.55 11.35 9.01
CA ARG A 148 6.35 12.61 9.73
C ARG A 148 7.68 13.16 10.24
N ASN A 149 7.92 14.42 10.02
CA ASN A 149 9.13 15.14 10.37
C ASN A 149 8.81 16.37 11.23
N TYR A 150 9.58 16.54 12.30
CA TYR A 150 9.46 17.67 13.22
C TYR A 150 10.79 18.44 13.18
N PRO A 151 10.88 19.54 12.39
CA PRO A 151 12.14 20.26 12.15
C PRO A 151 12.81 20.81 13.41
N TYR A 152 12.03 21.03 14.46
CA TYR A 152 12.52 21.55 15.75
C TYR A 152 12.53 20.47 16.85
N ASP A 153 12.58 19.19 16.52
CA ASP A 153 12.64 18.04 17.41
C ASP A 153 11.63 18.10 18.57
N THR A 154 12.08 18.49 19.76
CA THR A 154 11.27 18.48 20.98
C THR A 154 10.43 19.73 21.21
N LEU A 155 10.55 20.76 20.32
CA LEU A 155 9.82 22.01 20.49
C LEU A 155 8.31 21.80 20.46
N ALA A 156 7.63 22.21 21.55
CA ALA A 156 6.19 22.03 21.74
C ALA A 156 5.69 20.57 21.57
N SER A 157 6.55 19.57 21.77
CA SER A 157 6.25 18.14 21.53
C SER A 157 4.99 17.65 22.26
N LYS A 158 4.71 18.15 23.45
CA LYS A 158 3.48 17.81 24.20
C LYS A 158 2.20 18.37 23.58
N VAL A 159 2.31 19.49 22.87
CA VAL A 159 1.17 20.10 22.14
C VAL A 159 1.03 19.52 20.76
N LEU A 160 2.11 19.44 20.00
CA LEU A 160 2.10 18.89 18.65
C LEU A 160 1.71 17.40 18.66
N GLY A 161 2.31 16.64 19.56
CA GLY A 161 2.16 15.19 19.60
C GLY A 161 3.04 14.49 18.55
N PHE A 162 2.65 13.27 18.19
CA PHE A 162 3.33 12.48 17.17
C PHE A 162 2.35 11.53 16.44
N THR A 163 2.81 11.02 15.31
CA THR A 163 2.08 10.05 14.49
C THR A 163 2.64 8.64 14.66
N GLY A 164 1.79 7.64 14.47
CA GLY A 164 2.19 6.24 14.36
C GLY A 164 2.81 5.88 13.01
N GLY A 165 3.22 4.62 12.85
CA GLY A 165 3.79 4.10 11.61
C GLY A 165 2.84 4.15 10.41
N ASP A 166 1.55 4.15 10.68
CA ASP A 166 0.49 4.22 9.66
C ASP A 166 0.04 5.66 9.35
N ASN A 167 0.84 6.65 9.77
CA ASN A 167 0.55 8.08 9.59
C ASN A 167 -0.64 8.61 10.40
N GLN A 168 -1.21 7.80 11.30
CA GLN A 168 -2.30 8.17 12.20
C GLN A 168 -1.76 9.01 13.38
N GLY A 169 -2.46 10.07 13.75
CA GLY A 169 -2.14 10.87 14.94
C GLY A 169 -2.41 10.11 16.24
N ILE A 170 -1.41 10.01 17.12
CA ILE A 170 -1.50 9.26 18.38
C ILE A 170 -1.87 10.18 19.55
N ILE A 171 -1.20 11.30 19.69
CA ILE A 171 -1.43 12.28 20.76
C ILE A 171 -1.32 13.72 20.24
N GLY A 172 -1.75 14.70 21.04
CA GLY A 172 -1.62 16.13 20.77
C GLY A 172 -2.48 16.61 19.61
N LEU A 173 -2.04 17.69 18.95
CA LEU A 173 -2.72 18.27 17.78
C LEU A 173 -2.80 17.25 16.63
N GLU A 174 -1.79 16.40 16.48
CA GLU A 174 -1.79 15.34 15.47
C GLU A 174 -3.01 14.41 15.62
N SER A 175 -3.40 14.06 16.85
CA SER A 175 -4.56 13.20 17.11
C SER A 175 -5.88 13.98 17.04
N VAL A 176 -5.93 15.17 17.64
CA VAL A 176 -7.17 15.98 17.70
C VAL A 176 -7.63 16.39 16.31
N TYR A 177 -6.69 16.73 15.41
CA TYR A 177 -6.96 17.17 14.05
C TYR A 177 -6.63 16.10 13.00
N ASP A 178 -6.53 14.83 13.40
CA ASP A 178 -6.18 13.72 12.53
C ASP A 178 -7.00 13.71 11.24
N LYS A 179 -8.30 13.79 11.36
CA LYS A 179 -9.27 13.80 10.27
C LYS A 179 -9.03 14.88 9.20
N TYR A 180 -8.43 16.01 9.59
CA TYR A 180 -8.12 17.12 8.68
C TYR A 180 -6.70 17.03 8.11
N LEU A 181 -5.79 16.43 8.88
CA LEU A 181 -4.38 16.33 8.54
C LEU A 181 -4.08 15.11 7.65
N GLU A 182 -4.79 14.00 7.82
CA GLU A 182 -4.49 12.70 7.20
C GLU A 182 -4.53 12.72 5.67
N GLY A 183 -5.51 13.44 5.08
CA GLY A 183 -5.73 13.40 3.63
C GLY A 183 -6.52 12.16 3.19
N THR A 184 -6.42 11.85 1.91
CA THR A 184 -7.06 10.66 1.32
C THR A 184 -6.04 9.89 0.52
N ASP A 185 -5.81 8.64 0.91
CA ASP A 185 -4.86 7.77 0.22
C ASP A 185 -5.24 7.54 -1.24
N GLY A 186 -4.23 7.45 -2.08
CA GLY A 186 -4.35 7.01 -3.46
C GLY A 186 -4.35 5.49 -3.55
N LEU A 187 -4.60 5.00 -4.76
CA LEU A 187 -4.69 3.58 -5.06
C LEU A 187 -4.03 3.29 -6.41
N ILE A 188 -3.22 2.23 -6.46
CA ILE A 188 -2.73 1.63 -7.68
C ILE A 188 -3.44 0.30 -7.85
N LEU A 189 -4.18 0.16 -8.95
CA LEU A 189 -4.80 -1.09 -9.37
C LEU A 189 -3.93 -1.73 -10.44
N THR A 190 -3.40 -2.91 -10.15
CA THR A 190 -2.61 -3.70 -11.09
C THR A 190 -3.34 -4.99 -11.40
N THR A 191 -3.47 -5.35 -12.68
CA THR A 191 -4.06 -6.62 -13.07
C THR A 191 -3.02 -7.73 -12.97
N THR A 192 -3.38 -8.81 -12.29
CA THR A 192 -2.53 -9.99 -12.10
C THR A 192 -3.16 -11.22 -12.72
N ASP A 193 -2.33 -12.18 -13.15
CA ASP A 193 -2.78 -13.51 -13.55
C ASP A 193 -3.20 -14.37 -12.34
N ALA A 194 -3.66 -15.60 -12.59
CA ALA A 194 -4.05 -16.54 -11.53
C ALA A 194 -2.88 -16.95 -10.60
N ARG A 195 -1.63 -16.67 -10.98
CA ARG A 195 -0.42 -16.91 -10.18
C ARG A 195 0.02 -15.67 -9.41
N GLY A 196 -0.70 -14.54 -9.57
CA GLY A 196 -0.37 -13.27 -8.96
C GLY A 196 0.79 -12.54 -9.63
N VAL A 197 1.12 -12.89 -10.88
CA VAL A 197 2.10 -12.15 -11.70
C VAL A 197 1.39 -11.03 -12.43
N GLU A 198 1.97 -9.83 -12.43
CA GLU A 198 1.42 -8.67 -13.14
C GLU A 198 1.43 -8.91 -14.65
N VAL A 199 0.36 -8.52 -15.32
CA VAL A 199 0.20 -8.67 -16.77
C VAL A 199 0.67 -7.39 -17.45
N ASP A 200 1.81 -7.45 -18.13
CA ASP A 200 2.54 -6.30 -18.72
C ASP A 200 1.73 -5.46 -19.73
N ASN A 201 0.64 -5.99 -20.29
CA ASN A 201 -0.13 -5.33 -21.36
C ASN A 201 -1.39 -4.59 -20.87
N ILE A 202 -1.73 -4.69 -19.60
CA ILE A 202 -2.88 -4.00 -19.00
C ILE A 202 -2.30 -2.96 -18.06
N GLY A 203 -2.32 -1.70 -18.47
CA GLY A 203 -1.72 -0.59 -17.71
C GLY A 203 -2.18 -0.54 -16.25
N GLU A 204 -1.34 0.02 -15.40
CA GLU A 204 -1.69 0.34 -14.01
C GLU A 204 -2.75 1.46 -14.02
N GLU A 205 -3.88 1.25 -13.39
CA GLU A 205 -4.83 2.32 -13.09
C GLU A 205 -4.40 2.98 -11.78
N ARG A 206 -4.06 4.26 -11.83
CA ARG A 206 -3.56 5.02 -10.69
C ARG A 206 -4.56 6.10 -10.30
N LYS A 207 -5.05 6.03 -9.07
CA LYS A 207 -5.80 7.12 -8.42
C LYS A 207 -4.84 7.87 -7.52
N GLU A 208 -4.60 9.15 -7.85
CA GLU A 208 -3.65 9.97 -7.08
C GLU A 208 -4.16 10.24 -5.66
N PRO A 209 -3.26 10.27 -4.66
CA PRO A 209 -3.61 10.63 -3.30
C PRO A 209 -3.93 12.13 -3.19
N VAL A 210 -4.84 12.47 -2.28
CA VAL A 210 -5.17 13.86 -1.96
C VAL A 210 -4.53 14.21 -0.63
N ALA A 211 -3.61 15.19 -0.64
CA ALA A 211 -2.92 15.63 0.57
C ALA A 211 -3.89 16.18 1.62
N GLY A 212 -3.54 16.00 2.89
CA GLY A 212 -4.29 16.56 4.01
C GLY A 212 -4.20 18.08 4.10
N ASN A 213 -5.13 18.67 4.84
CA ASN A 213 -5.19 20.12 5.04
C ASN A 213 -4.12 20.60 6.03
N ASN A 214 -3.53 21.76 5.79
CA ASN A 214 -2.59 22.36 6.70
C ASN A 214 -3.30 22.97 7.92
N LEU A 215 -2.72 22.77 9.09
CA LEU A 215 -3.20 23.34 10.35
C LEU A 215 -2.32 24.52 10.76
N ARG A 216 -2.90 25.73 10.87
CA ARG A 216 -2.21 26.89 11.42
C ARG A 216 -2.60 27.05 12.88
N THR A 217 -1.61 27.10 13.74
CA THR A 217 -1.78 27.22 15.20
C THR A 217 -1.58 28.68 15.67
N SER A 218 -1.95 28.97 16.91
CA SER A 218 -1.63 30.23 17.58
C SER A 218 -0.24 30.23 18.23
N LEU A 219 0.50 29.11 18.18
CA LEU A 219 1.85 29.01 18.69
C LEU A 219 2.78 29.97 17.93
N ASP A 220 3.82 30.42 18.61
CA ASP A 220 4.93 31.18 18.03
C ASP A 220 6.21 30.41 18.34
N ALA A 221 6.89 29.93 17.29
CA ALA A 221 8.08 29.11 17.42
C ALA A 221 9.20 29.78 18.20
N ASN A 222 9.38 31.12 18.02
CA ASN A 222 10.43 31.86 18.72
C ASN A 222 10.12 32.01 20.20
N ILE A 223 8.88 32.39 20.55
CA ILE A 223 8.44 32.51 21.95
C ILE A 223 8.54 31.14 22.63
N GLN A 224 8.10 30.08 21.97
CA GLN A 224 8.19 28.73 22.49
C GLN A 224 9.64 28.29 22.73
N MET A 225 10.56 28.66 21.83
CA MET A 225 11.98 28.35 21.95
C MET A 225 12.60 29.08 23.15
N PHE A 226 12.33 30.39 23.33
CA PHE A 226 12.79 31.15 24.50
C PHE A 226 12.23 30.59 25.79
N ALA A 227 10.94 30.27 25.87
CA ALA A 227 10.32 29.67 27.01
C ALA A 227 10.97 28.31 27.40
N MET A 228 11.24 27.48 26.40
CA MET A 228 11.88 26.17 26.59
C MET A 228 13.34 26.32 27.06
N GLN A 229 14.09 27.28 26.51
CA GLN A 229 15.45 27.59 26.98
C GLN A 229 15.47 28.07 28.42
N ALA A 230 14.56 28.97 28.80
CA ALA A 230 14.44 29.49 30.18
C ALA A 230 14.06 28.36 31.12
N ALA A 231 13.09 27.53 30.78
CA ALA A 231 12.69 26.36 31.58
C ALA A 231 13.86 25.39 31.77
N ASN A 232 14.57 25.06 30.66
CA ASN A 232 15.69 24.13 30.73
C ASN A 232 16.85 24.67 31.59
N LYS A 233 17.13 25.98 31.51
CA LYS A 233 18.10 26.64 32.36
C LYS A 233 17.71 26.53 33.85
N ALA A 234 16.45 26.81 34.17
CA ALA A 234 15.94 26.66 35.53
C ALA A 234 15.99 25.21 36.05
N TYR A 235 15.63 24.27 35.17
CA TYR A 235 15.69 22.82 35.46
C TYR A 235 17.10 22.40 35.88
N ILE A 236 18.10 22.76 35.10
CA ILE A 236 19.50 22.40 35.34
C ILE A 236 20.05 23.15 36.59
N GLN A 237 19.83 24.48 36.67
CA GLN A 237 20.39 25.29 37.75
C GLN A 237 19.80 24.99 39.15
N LYS A 238 18.56 24.52 39.19
CA LYS A 238 17.84 24.21 40.42
C LYS A 238 17.79 22.71 40.74
N GLU A 239 18.43 21.88 39.89
CA GLU A 239 18.38 20.41 40.02
C GLU A 239 16.94 19.91 40.21
N ALA A 240 16.01 20.54 39.51
CA ALA A 240 14.58 20.29 39.65
C ALA A 240 14.21 18.90 39.09
N LEU A 241 13.39 18.15 39.80
CA LEU A 241 12.87 16.87 39.32
C LEU A 241 11.80 17.05 38.23
N SER A 242 11.10 18.17 38.25
CA SER A 242 10.04 18.51 37.25
C SER A 242 9.83 20.02 37.21
N LEU A 243 9.38 20.52 36.07
CA LEU A 243 8.87 21.87 35.91
C LEU A 243 7.41 21.78 35.46
N ILE A 244 6.52 22.22 36.36
CA ILE A 244 5.08 22.24 36.11
C ILE A 244 4.58 23.67 36.33
N HIS A 245 3.83 24.20 35.38
CA HIS A 245 3.07 25.43 35.59
C HIS A 245 1.78 25.07 36.33
N ILE A 246 1.60 25.59 37.52
CA ILE A 246 0.41 25.43 38.38
C ILE A 246 -0.49 26.64 38.19
#